data_4e1e9cb4d1e9edbadc6435a2acc8856c
#
_entry.id   4e1e9cb4d1e9edbadc6435a2acc8856c
#
_cell.length_a   1.000
_cell.length_b   1.000
_cell.length_c   1.000
_cell.angle_alpha   90.00
_cell.angle_beta   90.00
_cell.angle_gamma   90.00
#
_symmetry.space_group_name_H-M   'P 1'
#
loop_
_entity.id
_entity.type
_entity.pdbx_description
1 polymer ?
#
loop_
_entity_poly.entity_id
_entity_poly.type
_entity_poly.pdbx_seq_one_letter_code
_entity_poly.pdbx_strand_id
1 'polypeptide(L)'
;MTKLTIGICTALGFTTGIDDEDLPAEARELIALRNAEASQAVDAELEKFGSDGRKYETRPGRTPLETLEENILQILDQCKAETGNIAKEHLADDNPAVMMAVSGARGSMDNLAMMAGSIGQPKVRGKRLERGYNDRVLAHFQRGVKGAKEKGFVASSFKRGLEPTEFFMLSVSGRESLVDTAVRTSKSGYMQRRLINAMDDLKVWNDGQQSVRNTANRIIQFQFGEDGIDPCRSLKGKPVNVEQILDDVLGGGN
;
A
#
# COMPACT_ATOMS: atom_id res chain seq x y z
N MET A 1 30.61 -10.25 -3.94
CA MET A 1 29.28 -10.32 -4.61
C MET A 1 28.98 -9.07 -5.43
N THR A 2 28.83 -7.88 -4.85
CA THR A 2 28.41 -6.64 -5.55
C THR A 2 29.22 -6.29 -6.80
N LYS A 3 30.57 -6.37 -6.75
CA LYS A 3 31.42 -6.09 -7.93
C LYS A 3 31.20 -7.09 -9.08
N LEU A 4 30.97 -8.36 -8.75
CA LEU A 4 30.67 -9.40 -9.74
C LEU A 4 29.33 -9.13 -10.42
N THR A 5 28.29 -8.83 -9.62
CA THR A 5 26.96 -8.51 -10.14
C THR A 5 26.98 -7.28 -11.06
N ILE A 6 27.70 -6.21 -10.65
CA ILE A 6 27.86 -5.02 -11.49
C ILE A 6 28.58 -5.39 -12.81
N GLY A 7 29.64 -6.20 -12.75
CA GLY A 7 30.35 -6.65 -13.94
C GLY A 7 29.47 -7.46 -14.89
N ILE A 8 28.64 -8.35 -14.37
CA ILE A 8 27.67 -9.13 -15.15
C ILE A 8 26.63 -8.21 -15.79
N CYS A 9 26.01 -7.30 -15.03
CA CYS A 9 25.03 -6.36 -15.56
C CYS A 9 25.64 -5.44 -16.63
N THR A 10 26.90 -5.04 -16.48
CA THR A 10 27.59 -4.21 -17.47
C THR A 10 27.88 -5.00 -18.75
N ALA A 11 28.24 -6.27 -18.65
CA ALA A 11 28.56 -7.11 -19.79
C ALA A 11 27.34 -7.59 -20.58
N LEU A 12 26.27 -7.97 -19.89
CA LEU A 12 25.04 -8.47 -20.51
C LEU A 12 24.08 -7.34 -20.92
N GLY A 13 24.13 -6.20 -20.24
CA GLY A 13 23.09 -5.19 -20.30
C GLY A 13 21.82 -5.64 -19.59
N PHE A 14 21.07 -4.70 -19.04
CA PHE A 14 19.78 -4.97 -18.41
C PHE A 14 18.91 -3.71 -18.52
N THR A 15 17.81 -3.81 -19.24
CA THR A 15 16.88 -2.71 -19.47
C THR A 15 15.46 -3.21 -19.63
N THR A 16 14.48 -2.34 -19.45
CA THR A 16 13.06 -2.62 -19.67
C THR A 16 12.58 -1.75 -20.83
N GLY A 17 11.99 -2.37 -21.83
CA GLY A 17 11.35 -1.70 -22.95
C GLY A 17 9.85 -1.58 -22.76
N ILE A 18 9.20 -0.73 -23.58
CA ILE A 18 7.74 -0.62 -23.60
C ILE A 18 7.08 -1.94 -24.04
N ASP A 19 7.75 -2.68 -24.93
CA ASP A 19 7.23 -3.94 -25.47
C ASP A 19 7.22 -5.05 -24.41
N ASP A 20 8.08 -4.96 -23.39
CA ASP A 20 8.12 -5.92 -22.28
C ASP A 20 6.84 -5.92 -21.44
N GLU A 21 6.00 -4.91 -21.60
CA GLU A 21 4.72 -4.78 -20.92
C GLU A 21 3.51 -5.08 -21.82
N ASP A 22 3.75 -5.66 -23.01
CA ASP A 22 2.69 -6.08 -23.89
C ASP A 22 2.02 -7.35 -23.42
N LEU A 23 0.70 -7.28 -23.25
CA LEU A 23 -0.14 -8.44 -22.99
C LEU A 23 -0.69 -9.02 -24.30
N PRO A 24 -0.86 -10.35 -24.40
CA PRO A 24 -1.58 -10.98 -25.48
C PRO A 24 -3.01 -10.43 -25.64
N ALA A 25 -3.57 -10.53 -26.84
CA ALA A 25 -4.93 -10.06 -27.10
C ALA A 25 -5.97 -10.72 -26.17
N GLU A 26 -5.84 -12.01 -25.92
CA GLU A 26 -6.70 -12.78 -25.03
C GLU A 26 -6.70 -12.21 -23.60
N ALA A 27 -5.53 -11.91 -23.06
CA ALA A 27 -5.42 -11.32 -21.72
C ALA A 27 -6.06 -9.91 -21.65
N ARG A 28 -5.91 -9.11 -22.72
CA ARG A 28 -6.53 -7.79 -22.80
C ARG A 28 -8.06 -7.87 -22.82
N GLU A 29 -8.61 -8.84 -23.55
CA GLU A 29 -10.06 -9.08 -23.59
C GLU A 29 -10.60 -9.55 -22.23
N LEU A 30 -9.89 -10.45 -21.56
CA LEU A 30 -10.24 -10.89 -20.21
C LEU A 30 -10.24 -9.73 -19.21
N ILE A 31 -9.23 -8.86 -19.26
CA ILE A 31 -9.15 -7.67 -18.39
C ILE A 31 -10.32 -6.72 -18.69
N ALA A 32 -10.64 -6.50 -19.95
CA ALA A 32 -11.76 -5.66 -20.34
C ALA A 32 -13.11 -6.23 -19.85
N LEU A 33 -13.29 -7.54 -19.96
CA LEU A 33 -14.47 -8.23 -19.45
C LEU A 33 -14.59 -8.09 -17.91
N ARG A 34 -13.50 -8.33 -17.17
CA ARG A 34 -13.50 -8.16 -15.71
C ARG A 34 -13.81 -6.73 -15.25
N ASN A 35 -13.27 -5.74 -15.94
CA ASN A 35 -13.58 -4.34 -15.67
C ASN A 35 -15.07 -4.01 -15.94
N ALA A 36 -15.65 -4.58 -16.99
CA ALA A 36 -17.07 -4.42 -17.29
C ALA A 36 -17.96 -5.11 -16.25
N GLU A 37 -17.64 -6.34 -15.84
CA GLU A 37 -18.34 -7.07 -14.78
C GLU A 37 -18.28 -6.30 -13.45
N ALA A 38 -17.13 -5.74 -13.09
CA ALA A 38 -17.00 -4.95 -11.88
C ALA A 38 -17.86 -3.68 -11.92
N SER A 39 -17.94 -3.01 -13.06
CA SER A 39 -18.81 -1.84 -13.24
C SER A 39 -20.28 -2.22 -13.10
N GLN A 40 -20.72 -3.34 -13.68
CA GLN A 40 -22.09 -3.86 -13.52
C GLN A 40 -22.38 -4.27 -12.08
N ALA A 41 -21.42 -4.87 -11.38
CA ALA A 41 -21.56 -5.22 -9.97
C ALA A 41 -21.73 -3.98 -9.08
N VAL A 42 -21.02 -2.89 -9.40
CA VAL A 42 -21.20 -1.60 -8.71
C VAL A 42 -22.59 -1.04 -8.98
N ASP A 43 -23.08 -1.08 -10.22
CA ASP A 43 -24.39 -0.59 -10.57
C ASP A 43 -25.50 -1.41 -9.86
N ALA A 44 -25.35 -2.73 -9.81
CA ALA A 44 -26.27 -3.61 -9.06
C ALA A 44 -26.27 -3.29 -7.55
N GLU A 45 -25.12 -2.95 -6.97
CA GLU A 45 -25.03 -2.56 -5.57
C GLU A 45 -25.69 -1.19 -5.30
N LEU A 46 -25.57 -0.27 -6.24
CA LEU A 46 -26.26 1.01 -6.20
C LEU A 46 -27.78 0.87 -6.32
N GLU A 47 -28.26 -0.05 -7.15
CA GLU A 47 -29.69 -0.38 -7.26
C GLU A 47 -30.26 -0.96 -5.95
N LYS A 48 -29.51 -1.86 -5.28
CA LYS A 48 -29.88 -2.38 -3.95
C LYS A 48 -29.98 -1.28 -2.89
N PHE A 49 -29.09 -0.29 -2.97
CA PHE A 49 -29.11 0.85 -2.05
C PHE A 49 -30.37 1.72 -2.25
N GLY A 50 -30.82 1.88 -3.51
CA GLY A 50 -32.00 2.69 -3.86
C GLY A 50 -31.80 4.19 -3.54
N SER A 51 -32.91 4.94 -3.53
CA SER A 51 -32.85 6.40 -3.30
C SER A 51 -32.51 6.80 -1.87
N ASP A 52 -32.93 6.02 -0.86
CA ASP A 52 -32.89 6.41 0.56
C ASP A 52 -31.98 5.55 1.44
N GLY A 53 -31.50 4.41 0.94
CA GLY A 53 -30.65 3.50 1.73
C GLY A 53 -31.26 2.92 3.00
N ARG A 54 -32.57 3.14 3.26
CA ARG A 54 -33.24 2.73 4.51
C ARG A 54 -33.35 1.23 4.69
N LYS A 55 -33.36 0.47 3.60
CA LYS A 55 -33.47 -1.00 3.59
C LYS A 55 -32.12 -1.69 3.39
N TYR A 56 -31.04 -0.92 3.29
CA TYR A 56 -29.72 -1.46 3.03
C TYR A 56 -29.14 -2.08 4.31
N GLU A 57 -28.66 -3.32 4.23
CA GLU A 57 -28.02 -4.00 5.36
C GLU A 57 -26.73 -3.28 5.74
N THR A 58 -26.71 -2.72 6.95
CA THR A 58 -25.57 -1.96 7.43
C THR A 58 -24.62 -2.82 8.26
N ARG A 59 -23.33 -2.61 8.12
CA ARG A 59 -22.35 -3.21 9.01
C ARG A 59 -22.42 -2.59 10.41
N PRO A 60 -22.18 -3.36 11.47
CA PRO A 60 -22.18 -2.83 12.83
C PRO A 60 -21.28 -1.61 13.00
N GLY A 61 -21.84 -0.51 13.56
CA GLY A 61 -21.10 0.72 13.81
C GLY A 61 -20.89 1.63 12.58
N ARG A 62 -21.53 1.36 11.44
CA ARG A 62 -21.42 2.16 10.22
C ARG A 62 -22.77 2.69 9.75
N THR A 63 -22.74 3.80 9.03
CA THR A 63 -23.92 4.33 8.34
C THR A 63 -24.19 3.52 7.06
N PRO A 64 -25.44 3.53 6.53
CA PRO A 64 -25.76 2.85 5.28
C PRO A 64 -24.86 3.29 4.11
N LEU A 65 -24.55 4.57 4.06
CA LEU A 65 -23.72 5.18 3.02
C LEU A 65 -22.25 4.73 3.11
N GLU A 66 -21.72 4.64 4.33
CA GLU A 66 -20.35 4.14 4.55
C GLU A 66 -20.24 2.66 4.20
N THR A 67 -21.28 1.86 4.53
CA THR A 67 -21.31 0.44 4.18
C THR A 67 -21.36 0.24 2.67
N LEU A 68 -22.17 1.04 1.96
CA LEU A 68 -22.21 1.03 0.50
C LEU A 68 -20.83 1.35 -0.11
N GLU A 69 -20.19 2.44 0.34
CA GLU A 69 -18.88 2.83 -0.17
C GLU A 69 -17.80 1.77 0.09
N GLU A 70 -17.86 1.09 1.24
CA GLU A 70 -16.96 -0.04 1.53
C GLU A 70 -17.20 -1.25 0.62
N ASN A 71 -18.45 -1.62 0.40
CA ASN A 71 -18.80 -2.73 -0.48
C ASN A 71 -18.36 -2.44 -1.92
N ILE A 72 -18.59 -1.22 -2.42
CA ILE A 72 -18.12 -0.82 -3.74
C ILE A 72 -16.59 -0.84 -3.81
N LEU A 73 -15.89 -0.32 -2.81
CA LEU A 73 -14.43 -0.37 -2.76
C LEU A 73 -13.92 -1.82 -2.77
N GLN A 74 -14.57 -2.72 -2.06
CA GLN A 74 -14.20 -4.13 -2.03
C GLN A 74 -14.35 -4.79 -3.42
N ILE A 75 -15.45 -4.52 -4.13
CA ILE A 75 -15.68 -5.00 -5.51
C ILE A 75 -14.56 -4.50 -6.44
N LEU A 76 -14.25 -3.21 -6.39
CA LEU A 76 -13.25 -2.60 -7.26
C LEU A 76 -11.82 -3.02 -6.91
N ASP A 77 -11.50 -3.23 -5.63
CA ASP A 77 -10.20 -3.77 -5.20
C ASP A 77 -10.02 -5.22 -5.62
N GLN A 78 -11.09 -6.04 -5.55
CA GLN A 78 -11.08 -7.40 -6.04
C GLN A 78 -10.85 -7.44 -7.56
N CYS A 79 -11.55 -6.60 -8.32
CA CYS A 79 -11.34 -6.46 -9.76
C CYS A 79 -9.88 -6.10 -10.08
N LYS A 80 -9.29 -5.14 -9.35
CA LYS A 80 -7.88 -4.78 -9.51
C LYS A 80 -6.94 -5.95 -9.22
N ALA A 81 -7.21 -6.75 -8.19
CA ALA A 81 -6.42 -7.92 -7.86
C ALA A 81 -6.52 -9.00 -8.95
N GLU A 82 -7.72 -9.28 -9.46
CA GLU A 82 -7.97 -10.24 -10.53
C GLU A 82 -7.29 -9.82 -11.85
N THR A 83 -7.46 -8.57 -12.26
CA THR A 83 -6.80 -8.03 -13.47
C THR A 83 -5.27 -8.01 -13.32
N GLY A 84 -4.77 -7.77 -12.10
CA GLY A 84 -3.36 -7.86 -11.78
C GLY A 84 -2.81 -9.30 -11.88
N ASN A 85 -3.58 -10.28 -11.44
CA ASN A 85 -3.21 -11.69 -11.57
C ASN A 85 -3.20 -12.14 -13.03
N ILE A 86 -4.21 -11.75 -13.82
CA ILE A 86 -4.23 -12.02 -15.27
C ILE A 86 -2.99 -11.43 -15.95
N ALA A 87 -2.64 -10.19 -15.64
CA ALA A 87 -1.44 -9.56 -16.19
C ALA A 87 -0.16 -10.31 -15.77
N LYS A 88 -0.07 -10.75 -14.52
CA LYS A 88 1.07 -11.51 -14.00
C LYS A 88 1.24 -12.87 -14.67
N GLU A 89 0.16 -13.59 -14.92
CA GLU A 89 0.18 -14.91 -15.54
C GLU A 89 0.61 -14.88 -17.02
N HIS A 90 0.39 -13.74 -17.69
CA HIS A 90 0.70 -13.57 -19.11
C HIS A 90 2.01 -12.82 -19.38
N LEU A 91 2.65 -12.27 -18.35
CA LEU A 91 3.99 -11.72 -18.46
C LEU A 91 5.02 -12.84 -18.34
N ALA A 92 5.98 -12.88 -19.27
CA ALA A 92 7.00 -13.92 -19.29
C ALA A 92 7.95 -13.82 -18.08
N ASP A 93 8.41 -14.97 -17.58
CA ASP A 93 9.34 -15.03 -16.43
C ASP A 93 10.71 -14.42 -16.73
N ASP A 94 11.12 -14.40 -18.00
CA ASP A 94 12.37 -13.80 -18.48
C ASP A 94 12.27 -12.29 -18.71
N ASN A 95 11.09 -11.71 -18.49
CA ASN A 95 10.85 -10.28 -18.60
C ASN A 95 11.67 -9.52 -17.54
N PRO A 96 12.52 -8.55 -17.95
CA PRO A 96 13.38 -7.80 -17.03
C PRO A 96 12.60 -7.10 -15.91
N ALA A 97 11.42 -6.58 -16.18
CA ALA A 97 10.58 -5.90 -15.19
C ALA A 97 10.02 -6.89 -14.14
N VAL A 98 9.60 -8.09 -14.58
CA VAL A 98 9.17 -9.18 -13.70
C VAL A 98 10.34 -9.65 -12.83
N MET A 99 11.52 -9.86 -13.43
CA MET A 99 12.73 -10.24 -12.69
C MET A 99 13.10 -9.24 -11.61
N MET A 100 13.02 -7.92 -11.88
CA MET A 100 13.28 -6.87 -10.89
C MET A 100 12.25 -6.86 -9.75
N ALA A 101 10.98 -7.06 -10.07
CA ALA A 101 9.90 -7.09 -9.09
C ALA A 101 9.96 -8.34 -8.20
N VAL A 102 10.17 -9.52 -8.77
CA VAL A 102 10.25 -10.79 -8.04
C VAL A 102 11.49 -10.90 -7.17
N SER A 103 12.65 -10.42 -7.67
CA SER A 103 13.89 -10.37 -6.88
C SER A 103 13.86 -9.33 -5.75
N GLY A 104 12.88 -8.44 -5.74
CA GLY A 104 12.79 -7.34 -4.77
C GLY A 104 13.81 -6.22 -5.00
N ALA A 105 14.48 -6.22 -6.15
CA ALA A 105 15.48 -5.21 -6.48
C ALA A 105 14.85 -3.83 -6.70
N ARG A 106 13.78 -3.77 -7.50
CA ARG A 106 13.06 -2.53 -7.81
C ARG A 106 11.66 -2.80 -8.34
N GLY A 107 10.72 -1.95 -7.97
CA GLY A 107 9.33 -2.07 -8.39
C GLY A 107 8.54 -3.13 -7.60
N SER A 108 7.31 -3.34 -8.02
CA SER A 108 6.44 -4.40 -7.48
C SER A 108 5.58 -4.96 -8.61
N MET A 109 5.04 -6.15 -8.42
CA MET A 109 4.08 -6.74 -9.37
C MET A 109 2.83 -5.88 -9.52
N ASP A 110 2.42 -5.13 -8.48
CA ASP A 110 1.32 -4.18 -8.57
C ASP A 110 1.59 -3.04 -9.55
N ASN A 111 2.84 -2.56 -9.64
CA ASN A 111 3.22 -1.54 -10.61
C ASN A 111 3.11 -2.08 -12.04
N LEU A 112 3.58 -3.30 -12.29
CA LEU A 112 3.45 -3.97 -13.60
C LEU A 112 1.98 -4.21 -13.95
N ALA A 113 1.16 -4.62 -12.97
CA ALA A 113 -0.28 -4.78 -13.17
C ALA A 113 -0.96 -3.45 -13.56
N MET A 114 -0.55 -2.32 -13.00
CA MET A 114 -1.07 -1.00 -13.38
C MET A 114 -0.56 -0.53 -14.76
N MET A 115 0.65 -0.93 -15.13
CA MET A 115 1.22 -0.58 -16.45
C MET A 115 0.59 -1.40 -17.57
N ALA A 116 0.50 -2.71 -17.42
CA ALA A 116 0.02 -3.63 -18.45
C ALA A 116 -1.49 -3.93 -18.37
N GLY A 117 -2.03 -4.07 -17.16
CA GLY A 117 -3.41 -4.52 -16.91
C GLY A 117 -4.42 -3.38 -16.76
N SER A 118 -4.72 -2.99 -15.53
CA SER A 118 -5.59 -1.84 -15.23
C SER A 118 -5.13 -1.10 -13.97
N ILE A 119 -5.39 0.20 -13.92
CA ILE A 119 -5.02 1.03 -12.76
C ILE A 119 -5.98 0.80 -11.60
N GLY A 120 -7.26 0.55 -11.89
CA GLY A 120 -8.29 0.32 -10.87
C GLY A 120 -8.79 1.61 -10.22
N GLN A 121 -9.22 1.53 -8.96
CA GLN A 121 -9.80 2.66 -8.23
C GLN A 121 -8.72 3.46 -7.48
N PRO A 122 -8.37 4.67 -7.92
CA PRO A 122 -7.56 5.59 -7.13
C PRO A 122 -8.33 6.03 -5.88
N LYS A 123 -7.62 6.10 -4.77
CA LYS A 123 -8.19 6.45 -3.46
C LYS A 123 -7.58 7.74 -2.95
N VAL A 124 -8.39 8.55 -2.30
CA VAL A 124 -8.01 9.77 -1.61
C VAL A 124 -8.37 9.60 -0.14
N ARG A 125 -7.37 9.54 0.74
CA ARG A 125 -7.55 9.25 2.18
C ARG A 125 -8.33 7.95 2.45
N GLY A 126 -8.10 6.92 1.63
CA GLY A 126 -8.76 5.63 1.75
C GLY A 126 -10.20 5.57 1.24
N LYS A 127 -10.71 6.64 0.63
CA LYS A 127 -12.06 6.74 0.06
C LYS A 127 -12.01 6.98 -1.44
N ARG A 128 -13.13 6.70 -2.14
CA ARG A 128 -13.30 7.12 -3.53
C ARG A 128 -13.34 8.64 -3.63
N LEU A 129 -13.09 9.18 -4.81
CA LEU A 129 -13.11 10.64 -5.04
C LEU A 129 -14.50 11.22 -4.75
N GLU A 130 -14.56 12.15 -3.80
CA GLU A 130 -15.83 12.80 -3.39
C GLU A 130 -15.82 14.29 -3.64
N ARG A 131 -14.63 14.92 -3.62
CA ARG A 131 -14.47 16.37 -3.69
C ARG A 131 -14.26 16.84 -5.12
N GLY A 132 -14.86 17.95 -5.45
CA GLY A 132 -14.79 18.64 -6.73
C GLY A 132 -15.87 19.70 -6.74
N TYR A 133 -16.97 19.41 -7.41
CA TYR A 133 -18.19 20.24 -7.39
C TYR A 133 -19.19 19.71 -6.36
N ASN A 134 -20.34 20.39 -6.24
CA ASN A 134 -21.39 19.94 -5.34
C ASN A 134 -21.99 18.62 -5.88
N ASP A 135 -21.91 17.56 -5.06
CA ASP A 135 -22.36 16.18 -5.32
C ASP A 135 -21.83 15.53 -6.62
N ARG A 136 -20.70 15.99 -7.16
CA ARG A 136 -20.03 15.39 -8.32
C ARG A 136 -18.56 15.78 -8.36
N VAL A 137 -17.73 14.94 -8.95
CA VAL A 137 -16.29 15.18 -9.04
C VAL A 137 -15.95 16.15 -10.17
N LEU A 138 -16.60 16.01 -11.32
CA LEU A 138 -16.39 16.84 -12.51
C LEU A 138 -17.70 17.42 -13.02
N ALA A 139 -17.62 18.55 -13.72
CA ALA A 139 -18.79 19.32 -14.17
C ALA A 139 -19.69 18.56 -15.17
N HIS A 140 -19.13 17.66 -15.97
CA HIS A 140 -19.87 16.90 -16.99
C HIS A 140 -20.59 15.65 -16.44
N PHE A 141 -20.30 15.24 -15.20
CA PHE A 141 -21.06 14.19 -14.53
C PHE A 141 -22.36 14.74 -13.94
N GLN A 142 -23.38 13.91 -13.90
CA GLN A 142 -24.63 14.26 -13.23
C GLN A 142 -24.44 14.33 -11.73
N ARG A 143 -25.20 15.19 -11.05
CA ARG A 143 -25.16 15.33 -9.61
C ARG A 143 -25.74 14.09 -8.92
N GLY A 144 -25.11 13.67 -7.83
CA GLY A 144 -25.57 12.55 -7.02
C GLY A 144 -25.25 11.16 -7.57
N VAL A 145 -24.67 11.05 -8.77
CA VAL A 145 -24.27 9.75 -9.33
C VAL A 145 -23.05 9.22 -8.60
N LYS A 146 -23.14 7.95 -8.16
CA LYS A 146 -22.11 7.25 -7.37
C LYS A 146 -21.47 6.09 -8.13
N GLY A 147 -21.64 6.03 -9.46
CA GLY A 147 -21.09 4.99 -10.32
C GLY A 147 -19.58 4.84 -10.20
N ALA A 148 -19.04 3.79 -10.80
CA ALA A 148 -17.61 3.52 -10.75
C ALA A 148 -16.80 4.61 -11.48
N LYS A 149 -17.16 4.93 -12.72
CA LYS A 149 -16.46 5.92 -13.55
C LYS A 149 -16.57 7.33 -12.98
N GLU A 150 -17.72 7.73 -12.46
CA GLU A 150 -18.00 9.05 -11.89
C GLU A 150 -17.22 9.31 -10.60
N LYS A 151 -16.90 8.26 -9.87
CA LYS A 151 -16.10 8.30 -8.64
C LYS A 151 -14.64 7.94 -8.85
N GLY A 152 -14.20 7.84 -10.11
CA GLY A 152 -12.79 7.78 -10.47
C GLY A 152 -12.23 6.40 -10.76
N PHE A 153 -13.04 5.37 -11.00
CA PHE A 153 -12.54 4.08 -11.45
C PHE A 153 -11.88 4.20 -12.82
N VAL A 154 -10.65 3.70 -12.94
CA VAL A 154 -9.82 3.73 -14.15
C VAL A 154 -9.70 2.32 -14.69
N ALA A 155 -10.42 2.03 -15.76
CA ALA A 155 -10.38 0.73 -16.43
C ALA A 155 -9.15 0.57 -17.34
N SER A 156 -8.53 1.68 -17.74
CA SER A 156 -7.39 1.73 -18.62
C SER A 156 -6.07 1.42 -17.88
N SER A 157 -5.03 1.08 -18.64
CA SER A 157 -3.66 0.93 -18.15
C SER A 157 -2.77 2.08 -18.62
N PHE A 158 -1.61 2.25 -18.02
CA PHE A 158 -0.66 3.28 -18.46
C PHE A 158 -0.19 3.06 -19.91
N LYS A 159 0.06 1.80 -20.29
CA LYS A 159 0.46 1.48 -21.65
C LYS A 159 -0.62 1.74 -22.69
N ARG A 160 -1.85 1.41 -22.35
CA ARG A 160 -3.01 1.62 -23.23
C ARG A 160 -3.36 3.10 -23.40
N GLY A 161 -2.98 3.91 -22.42
CA GLY A 161 -3.32 5.34 -22.34
C GLY A 161 -4.63 5.58 -21.59
N LEU A 162 -4.77 6.78 -21.05
CA LEU A 162 -5.88 7.19 -20.19
C LEU A 162 -6.80 8.18 -20.93
N GLU A 163 -8.10 8.06 -20.69
CA GLU A 163 -9.03 9.13 -21.05
C GLU A 163 -8.73 10.40 -20.24
N PRO A 164 -9.06 11.60 -20.74
CA PRO A 164 -8.82 12.86 -20.03
C PRO A 164 -9.43 12.89 -18.63
N THR A 165 -10.60 12.28 -18.44
CA THR A 165 -11.29 12.16 -17.16
C THR A 165 -10.55 11.24 -16.19
N GLU A 166 -10.12 10.07 -16.67
CA GLU A 166 -9.33 9.11 -15.91
C GLU A 166 -7.99 9.71 -15.47
N PHE A 167 -7.32 10.41 -16.39
CA PHE A 167 -6.07 11.11 -16.09
C PHE A 167 -6.24 12.16 -15.00
N PHE A 168 -7.32 12.95 -15.06
CA PHE A 168 -7.61 13.95 -14.04
C PHE A 168 -7.82 13.29 -12.66
N MET A 169 -8.64 12.24 -12.61
CA MET A 169 -8.92 11.50 -11.36
C MET A 169 -7.66 10.90 -10.75
N LEU A 170 -6.83 10.28 -11.58
CA LEU A 170 -5.55 9.72 -11.17
C LEU A 170 -4.59 10.82 -10.68
N SER A 171 -4.54 11.95 -11.36
CA SER A 171 -3.70 13.09 -10.98
C SER A 171 -4.08 13.68 -9.61
N VAL A 172 -5.37 13.71 -9.27
CA VAL A 172 -5.85 14.16 -7.95
C VAL A 172 -5.33 13.23 -6.85
N SER A 173 -5.49 11.92 -7.03
CA SER A 173 -5.00 10.92 -6.07
C SER A 173 -3.46 10.93 -5.97
N GLY A 174 -2.77 10.98 -7.09
CA GLY A 174 -1.31 11.05 -7.14
C GLY A 174 -0.77 12.32 -6.47
N ARG A 175 -1.40 13.47 -6.69
CA ARG A 175 -1.02 14.74 -6.05
C ARG A 175 -1.16 14.69 -4.54
N GLU A 176 -2.25 14.13 -4.03
CA GLU A 176 -2.42 13.96 -2.59
C GLU A 176 -1.34 13.06 -1.98
N SER A 177 -1.05 11.93 -2.62
CA SER A 177 0.01 11.01 -2.18
C SER A 177 1.38 11.70 -2.13
N LEU A 178 1.73 12.48 -3.15
CA LEU A 178 2.99 13.24 -3.20
C LEU A 178 3.07 14.30 -2.08
N VAL A 179 1.99 15.05 -1.86
CA VAL A 179 1.93 16.07 -0.81
C VAL A 179 2.02 15.42 0.58
N ASP A 180 1.29 14.33 0.82
CA ASP A 180 1.35 13.61 2.10
C ASP A 180 2.76 13.08 2.37
N THR A 181 3.41 12.48 1.39
CA THR A 181 4.78 11.99 1.51
C THR A 181 5.75 13.12 1.84
N ALA A 182 5.69 14.26 1.13
CA ALA A 182 6.55 15.40 1.36
C ALA A 182 6.37 16.01 2.76
N VAL A 183 5.13 16.19 3.21
CA VAL A 183 4.80 16.72 4.55
C VAL A 183 5.22 15.74 5.64
N ARG A 184 4.97 14.44 5.46
CA ARG A 184 5.31 13.39 6.43
C ARG A 184 6.82 13.30 6.62
N THR A 185 7.60 13.38 5.54
CA THR A 185 9.07 13.40 5.58
C THR A 185 9.58 14.56 6.42
N SER A 186 9.08 15.77 6.19
CA SER A 186 9.45 16.96 6.96
C SER A 186 9.09 16.82 8.45
N LYS A 187 7.89 16.36 8.77
CA LYS A 187 7.45 16.16 10.16
C LYS A 187 8.26 15.09 10.89
N SER A 188 8.53 13.95 10.23
CA SER A 188 9.34 12.88 10.82
C SER A 188 10.79 13.31 11.03
N GLY A 189 11.38 14.05 10.10
CA GLY A 189 12.72 14.62 10.24
C GLY A 189 12.84 15.60 11.39
N TYR A 190 11.86 16.48 11.56
CA TYR A 190 11.83 17.41 12.71
C TYR A 190 11.65 16.67 14.04
N MET A 191 10.78 15.66 14.08
CA MET A 191 10.62 14.82 15.27
C MET A 191 11.91 14.06 15.60
N GLN A 192 12.56 13.46 14.60
CA GLN A 192 13.85 12.77 14.76
C GLN A 192 14.91 13.70 15.34
N ARG A 193 15.05 14.93 14.80
CA ARG A 193 16.01 15.92 15.30
C ARG A 193 15.77 16.24 16.78
N ARG A 194 14.49 16.45 17.18
CA ARG A 194 14.15 16.72 18.58
C ARG A 194 14.46 15.53 19.50
N LEU A 195 14.15 14.31 19.05
CA LEU A 195 14.46 13.09 19.81
C LEU A 195 15.97 12.90 19.99
N ILE A 196 16.75 13.07 18.91
CA ILE A 196 18.20 12.96 18.99
C ILE A 196 18.76 13.98 19.98
N ASN A 197 18.34 15.25 19.88
CA ASN A 197 18.79 16.30 20.80
C ASN A 197 18.37 16.02 22.25
N ALA A 198 17.20 15.41 22.47
CA ALA A 198 16.74 15.07 23.82
C ALA A 198 17.47 13.85 24.42
N MET A 199 18.01 12.99 23.56
CA MET A 199 18.67 11.73 24.01
C MET A 199 20.21 11.79 23.89
N ASP A 200 20.76 12.86 23.38
CA ASP A 200 22.22 12.98 23.11
C ASP A 200 23.08 12.80 24.36
N ASP A 201 22.60 13.23 25.51
CA ASP A 201 23.27 13.14 26.80
C ASP A 201 22.88 11.91 27.63
N LEU A 202 22.00 11.02 27.11
CA LEU A 202 21.55 9.83 27.82
C LEU A 202 22.48 8.65 27.58
N LYS A 203 22.84 7.95 28.65
CA LYS A 203 23.66 6.73 28.62
C LYS A 203 23.10 5.67 29.54
N VAL A 204 23.21 4.42 29.11
CA VAL A 204 22.93 3.25 29.95
C VAL A 204 24.17 2.96 30.81
N TRP A 205 23.99 2.90 32.11
CA TRP A 205 25.06 2.56 33.06
C TRP A 205 25.02 1.08 33.42
N ASN A 206 26.19 0.50 33.53
CA ASN A 206 26.31 -0.91 33.90
C ASN A 206 26.40 -1.04 35.46
N ASP A 207 25.31 -0.71 36.13
CA ASP A 207 25.17 -0.71 37.59
C ASP A 207 24.41 -1.95 38.13
N GLY A 208 24.33 -3.01 37.32
CA GLY A 208 23.58 -4.23 37.66
C GLY A 208 22.09 -4.14 37.37
N GLN A 209 21.52 -2.94 37.37
CA GLN A 209 20.12 -2.68 37.00
C GLN A 209 19.97 -2.03 35.62
N GLN A 210 21.09 -1.68 34.97
CA GLN A 210 21.11 -1.00 33.67
C GLN A 210 20.30 0.30 33.66
N SER A 211 20.52 1.16 34.66
CA SER A 211 19.84 2.45 34.73
C SER A 211 20.25 3.38 33.63
N VAL A 212 19.31 4.18 33.14
CA VAL A 212 19.56 5.23 32.15
C VAL A 212 19.78 6.55 32.87
N ARG A 213 20.92 7.20 32.59
CA ARG A 213 21.31 8.46 33.24
C ARG A 213 21.77 9.49 32.23
N ASN A 214 21.61 10.74 32.57
CA ASN A 214 22.18 11.84 31.78
C ASN A 214 23.64 12.17 32.23
N THR A 215 24.31 13.08 31.54
CA THR A 215 25.68 13.52 31.85
C THR A 215 25.80 14.15 33.24
N ALA A 216 24.72 14.71 33.80
CA ALA A 216 24.68 15.21 35.17
C ALA A 216 24.41 14.11 36.22
N ASN A 217 24.50 12.84 35.82
CA ASN A 217 24.25 11.66 36.64
C ASN A 217 22.85 11.57 37.27
N ARG A 218 21.86 12.26 36.69
CA ARG A 218 20.46 12.13 37.08
C ARG A 218 19.88 10.87 36.44
N ILE A 219 19.17 10.08 37.23
CA ILE A 219 18.47 8.88 36.75
C ILE A 219 17.22 9.32 35.99
N ILE A 220 17.12 8.91 34.72
CA ILE A 220 15.99 9.13 33.82
C ILE A 220 15.08 7.91 33.82
N GLN A 221 15.70 6.69 33.77
CA GLN A 221 15.01 5.42 33.97
C GLN A 221 15.79 4.59 34.96
N PHE A 222 15.10 3.96 35.88
CA PHE A 222 15.73 3.07 36.87
C PHE A 222 16.23 1.78 36.22
N GLN A 223 15.55 1.31 35.19
CA GLN A 223 15.90 0.13 34.43
C GLN A 223 15.71 0.42 32.95
N PHE A 224 16.61 -0.02 32.06
CA PHE A 224 16.52 0.20 30.61
C PHE A 224 15.19 -0.32 30.07
N GLY A 225 14.44 0.55 29.36
CA GLY A 225 13.13 0.22 28.80
C GLY A 225 12.04 -0.08 29.84
N GLU A 226 12.31 0.16 31.16
CA GLU A 226 11.46 -0.17 32.32
C GLU A 226 11.35 -1.68 32.61
N ASP A 227 11.62 -2.54 31.65
CA ASP A 227 11.60 -4.00 31.74
C ASP A 227 13.01 -4.64 31.76
N GLY A 228 14.05 -3.88 31.43
CA GLY A 228 15.43 -4.35 31.35
C GLY A 228 15.71 -5.31 30.19
N ILE A 229 14.79 -5.45 29.25
CA ILE A 229 14.93 -6.39 28.14
C ILE A 229 15.68 -5.71 26.97
N ASP A 230 16.74 -6.37 26.49
CA ASP A 230 17.45 -5.96 25.30
C ASP A 230 16.64 -6.35 24.06
N PRO A 231 16.15 -5.39 23.25
CA PRO A 231 15.39 -5.69 22.03
C PRO A 231 16.15 -6.54 21.01
N CYS A 232 17.49 -6.46 21.02
CA CYS A 232 18.32 -7.27 20.12
C CYS A 232 18.31 -8.76 20.49
N ARG A 233 17.97 -9.10 21.72
CA ARG A 233 17.86 -10.48 22.22
C ARG A 233 16.43 -11.01 22.19
N SER A 234 15.46 -10.19 21.79
CA SER A 234 14.06 -10.60 21.67
C SER A 234 13.86 -11.53 20.47
N LEU A 235 13.02 -12.56 20.61
CA LEU A 235 12.71 -13.49 19.54
C LEU A 235 11.47 -12.98 18.76
N LYS A 236 11.63 -12.70 17.46
CA LYS A 236 10.52 -12.28 16.57
C LYS A 236 9.69 -11.10 17.14
N GLY A 237 10.33 -10.16 17.84
CA GLY A 237 9.67 -9.00 18.43
C GLY A 237 8.88 -9.29 19.72
N LYS A 238 8.96 -10.49 20.26
CA LYS A 238 8.41 -10.81 21.59
C LYS A 238 9.44 -10.47 22.65
N PRO A 239 9.08 -9.71 23.71
CA PRO A 239 10.02 -9.25 24.73
C PRO A 239 10.62 -10.40 25.56
N VAL A 240 9.93 -11.53 25.66
CA VAL A 240 10.38 -12.70 26.41
C VAL A 240 10.32 -13.94 25.52
N ASN A 241 11.43 -14.64 25.38
CA ASN A 241 11.49 -15.95 24.73
C ASN A 241 11.14 -17.04 25.74
N VAL A 242 9.85 -17.31 25.87
CA VAL A 242 9.33 -18.30 26.83
C VAL A 242 9.85 -19.71 26.52
N GLU A 243 10.02 -20.05 25.23
CA GLU A 243 10.55 -21.38 24.85
C GLU A 243 11.98 -21.58 25.33
N GLN A 244 12.83 -20.58 25.11
CA GLN A 244 14.23 -20.65 25.59
C GLN A 244 14.31 -20.69 27.11
N ILE A 245 13.50 -19.93 27.83
CA ILE A 245 13.45 -19.95 29.28
C ILE A 245 12.97 -21.31 29.80
N LEU A 246 11.98 -21.91 29.18
CA LEU A 246 11.52 -23.25 29.52
C LEU A 246 12.58 -24.30 29.26
N ASP A 247 13.30 -24.24 28.16
CA ASP A 247 14.40 -25.14 27.84
C ASP A 247 15.55 -24.99 28.85
N ASP A 248 15.91 -23.76 29.21
CA ASP A 248 16.95 -23.47 30.19
C ASP A 248 16.57 -23.94 31.63
N VAL A 249 15.30 -23.77 32.01
CA VAL A 249 14.81 -24.14 33.36
C VAL A 249 14.50 -25.63 33.49
N LEU A 250 13.95 -26.24 32.46
CA LEU A 250 13.58 -27.65 32.46
C LEU A 250 14.75 -28.59 32.10
N GLY A 251 15.92 -28.01 31.78
CA GLY A 251 17.12 -28.79 31.50
C GLY A 251 17.07 -29.55 30.18
N GLY A 252 16.38 -29.00 29.22
CA GLY A 252 16.41 -29.47 27.83
C GLY A 252 17.75 -29.22 27.15
N GLY A 253 18.83 -29.55 27.84
CA GLY A 253 20.17 -29.56 27.31
C GLY A 253 20.49 -30.93 26.74
N ASN A 254 20.58 -30.99 25.39
CA ASN A 254 21.50 -31.86 24.68
C ASN A 254 22.17 -31.08 23.61
#